data_d4662a5e98640d57e0864dd407db77f0
#
_entry.id   d4662a5e98640d57e0864dd407db77f0
#
_cell.length_a   1.000
_cell.length_b   1.000
_cell.length_c   1.000
_cell.angle_alpha   90.00
_cell.angle_beta   90.00
_cell.angle_gamma   90.00
#
_symmetry.space_group_name_H-M   'P 1'
#
loop_
_entity.id
_entity.type
_entity.pdbx_description
1 polymer ?
#
loop_
_entity_poly.entity_id
_entity_poly.type
_entity_poly.pdbx_seq_one_letter_code
_entity_poly.pdbx_strand_id
1 'polypeptide(L)'
;MAKKEEIKEGTLNPNEGKLKALQAAMAKIEKDFGKGSIMKLGDEQIENIEVLPTGSIALDNALGVGGYPKGRIIEIYGPESSGKTTLAIHAIAEAQKAGGIAAFIDAEHAFDRFYAAKLGVDVDNLWISQPDNGEQALQIADQLISSSAIDILVIDSVAALTPKKEIEGDMGDNVVGLQARLMSQALRKLTSTISKTNTTCIFINQLRDKIGIMFGNPETTTGGNALKFYASVRLDIRKASAIKDGENVLGNLVRVKVVKNKVAPPFRKAEFEITFGEGISKIGEIIDLGVEHNIIQKSGSWFSYDGSKLGQGRDAAKALLKDNPELAEEIEAKVREALAAKNEK
;
A
#
# COMPACT_ATOMS: atom_id res chain seq x y z
N MET A 1 -28.85 48.12 61.64
CA MET A 1 -29.18 46.87 60.95
C MET A 1 -28.16 46.68 59.85
N ALA A 2 -27.11 45.86 60.11
CA ALA A 2 -26.03 45.55 59.12
C ALA A 2 -26.36 44.23 58.48
N LYS A 3 -26.51 44.26 57.14
CA LYS A 3 -26.61 43.01 56.30
C LYS A 3 -25.24 42.38 56.16
N LYS A 4 -25.12 41.17 56.69
CA LYS A 4 -23.99 40.26 56.34
C LYS A 4 -24.16 39.81 54.91
N GLU A 5 -23.19 40.15 54.08
CA GLU A 5 -23.00 39.49 52.78
C GLU A 5 -22.33 38.14 53.03
N GLU A 6 -23.02 37.06 52.66
CA GLU A 6 -22.45 35.70 52.58
C GLU A 6 -21.59 35.59 51.32
N ILE A 7 -20.31 35.43 51.52
CA ILE A 7 -19.35 35.04 50.47
C ILE A 7 -19.67 33.59 50.13
N LYS A 8 -20.28 33.35 48.98
CA LYS A 8 -20.38 32.00 48.40
C LYS A 8 -19.00 31.51 48.02
N GLU A 9 -18.48 30.54 48.79
CA GLU A 9 -17.35 29.72 48.36
C GLU A 9 -17.68 29.07 47.01
N GLY A 10 -16.94 29.49 45.99
CA GLY A 10 -17.05 28.88 44.66
C GLY A 10 -16.60 27.40 44.71
N THR A 11 -17.54 26.51 44.49
CA THR A 11 -17.26 25.10 44.26
C THR A 11 -16.38 24.99 43.06
N LEU A 12 -15.07 24.81 43.31
CA LEU A 12 -14.08 24.48 42.27
C LEU A 12 -14.57 23.24 41.51
N ASN A 13 -14.79 23.42 40.24
CA ASN A 13 -15.18 22.32 39.34
C ASN A 13 -14.15 21.19 39.50
N PRO A 14 -14.54 19.97 39.92
CA PRO A 14 -13.60 18.87 40.16
C PRO A 14 -12.66 18.59 38.96
N ASN A 15 -13.04 19.04 37.77
CA ASN A 15 -12.24 18.91 36.54
C ASN A 15 -11.12 19.96 36.42
N GLU A 16 -11.24 21.15 37.05
CA GLU A 16 -10.17 22.18 36.93
C GLU A 16 -8.85 21.74 37.59
N GLY A 17 -8.94 21.09 38.76
CA GLY A 17 -7.79 20.54 39.44
C GLY A 17 -7.10 19.44 38.62
N LYS A 18 -7.89 18.58 37.97
CA LYS A 18 -7.40 17.52 37.10
C LYS A 18 -6.72 18.08 35.82
N LEU A 19 -7.32 19.11 35.21
CA LEU A 19 -6.77 19.78 34.04
C LEU A 19 -5.43 20.46 34.34
N LYS A 20 -5.28 21.15 35.49
CA LYS A 20 -4.02 21.74 35.92
C LYS A 20 -2.95 20.69 36.17
N ALA A 21 -3.30 19.57 36.80
CA ALA A 21 -2.37 18.47 37.02
C ALA A 21 -1.93 17.83 35.68
N LEU A 22 -2.85 17.67 34.72
CA LEU A 22 -2.55 17.17 33.39
C LEU A 22 -1.63 18.11 32.61
N GLN A 23 -1.89 19.43 32.65
CA GLN A 23 -1.03 20.42 32.00
C GLN A 23 0.41 20.41 32.57
N ALA A 24 0.53 20.28 33.90
CA ALA A 24 1.85 20.14 34.53
C ALA A 24 2.58 18.86 34.12
N ALA A 25 1.84 17.74 33.99
CA ALA A 25 2.41 16.47 33.49
C ALA A 25 2.83 16.59 32.02
N MET A 26 2.02 17.24 31.17
CA MET A 26 2.34 17.49 29.76
C MET A 26 3.62 18.32 29.62
N ALA A 27 3.73 19.43 30.37
CA ALA A 27 4.94 20.27 30.36
C ALA A 27 6.20 19.50 30.79
N LYS A 28 6.08 18.58 31.75
CA LYS A 28 7.19 17.70 32.15
C LYS A 28 7.55 16.69 31.05
N ILE A 29 6.55 16.06 30.40
CA ILE A 29 6.76 15.13 29.31
C ILE A 29 7.47 15.83 28.15
N GLU A 30 7.01 17.03 27.77
CA GLU A 30 7.64 17.80 26.70
C GLU A 30 9.09 18.21 27.02
N LYS A 31 9.36 18.52 28.30
CA LYS A 31 10.71 18.81 28.76
C LYS A 31 11.64 17.61 28.71
N ASP A 32 11.13 16.42 29.10
CA ASP A 32 11.93 15.21 29.21
C ASP A 32 12.10 14.49 27.86
N PHE A 33 11.12 14.59 26.95
CA PHE A 33 11.04 13.84 25.70
C PHE A 33 10.99 14.71 24.42
N GLY A 34 10.90 16.03 24.56
CA GLY A 34 10.81 16.99 23.46
C GLY A 34 9.36 17.41 23.14
N LYS A 35 9.22 18.56 22.45
CA LYS A 35 7.93 19.07 22.00
C LYS A 35 7.23 18.08 21.06
N GLY A 36 5.93 17.91 21.21
CA GLY A 36 5.14 16.96 20.40
C GLY A 36 5.16 15.52 20.92
N SER A 37 5.83 15.24 22.06
CA SER A 37 5.81 13.91 22.69
C SER A 37 4.43 13.52 23.23
N ILE A 38 3.58 14.49 23.48
CA ILE A 38 2.17 14.32 23.84
C ILE A 38 1.37 15.44 23.20
N MET A 39 0.20 15.09 22.65
CA MET A 39 -0.71 16.03 22.00
C MET A 39 -2.15 15.69 22.33
N LYS A 40 -3.04 16.67 22.24
CA LYS A 40 -4.47 16.42 22.33
C LYS A 40 -5.04 16.29 20.93
N LEU A 41 -5.63 15.15 20.62
CA LEU A 41 -6.10 14.80 19.27
C LEU A 41 -7.06 15.83 18.66
N GLY A 42 -7.80 16.60 19.49
CA GLY A 42 -8.70 17.65 19.01
C GLY A 42 -8.04 18.99 18.69
N ASP A 43 -6.76 19.17 19.03
CA ASP A 43 -6.02 20.41 18.76
C ASP A 43 -5.28 20.38 17.41
N GLU A 44 -5.15 19.20 16.79
CA GLU A 44 -4.64 19.03 15.44
C GLU A 44 -5.80 19.09 14.43
N GLN A 45 -5.58 19.83 13.34
CA GLN A 45 -6.37 19.64 12.13
C GLN A 45 -6.20 18.17 11.73
N ILE A 46 -7.31 17.51 11.34
CA ILE A 46 -7.28 16.15 10.80
C ILE A 46 -6.27 16.18 9.65
N GLU A 47 -5.03 15.73 9.91
CA GLU A 47 -4.01 15.64 8.86
C GLU A 47 -4.54 14.64 7.84
N ASN A 48 -4.73 15.10 6.61
CA ASN A 48 -4.99 14.22 5.49
C ASN A 48 -3.80 13.26 5.39
N ILE A 49 -4.08 11.96 5.47
CA ILE A 49 -3.05 10.93 5.33
C ILE A 49 -2.42 11.08 3.95
N GLU A 50 -1.13 11.41 3.91
CA GLU A 50 -0.39 11.43 2.67
C GLU A 50 -0.35 10.02 2.08
N VAL A 51 -0.56 9.93 0.77
CA VAL A 51 -0.62 8.66 0.06
C VAL A 51 0.25 8.67 -1.18
N LEU A 52 0.65 7.48 -1.59
CA LEU A 52 1.29 7.19 -2.86
C LEU A 52 0.31 6.42 -3.73
N PRO A 53 -0.01 6.88 -4.96
CA PRO A 53 -0.87 6.13 -5.88
C PRO A 53 -0.35 4.71 -6.13
N THR A 54 -1.27 3.76 -6.28
CA THR A 54 -0.89 2.36 -6.51
C THR A 54 -0.59 2.04 -7.98
N GLY A 55 -0.98 2.94 -8.89
CA GLY A 55 -1.01 2.71 -10.33
C GLY A 55 -2.33 2.13 -10.83
N SER A 56 -3.25 1.75 -9.94
CA SER A 56 -4.61 1.30 -10.23
C SER A 56 -5.63 2.21 -9.57
N ILE A 57 -6.54 2.79 -10.37
CA ILE A 57 -7.61 3.68 -9.87
C ILE A 57 -8.58 2.89 -8.97
N ALA A 58 -8.89 1.65 -9.35
CA ALA A 58 -9.77 0.78 -8.56
C ALA A 58 -9.17 0.45 -7.20
N LEU A 59 -7.84 0.19 -7.14
CA LEU A 59 -7.16 -0.12 -5.89
C LEU A 59 -6.99 1.13 -5.01
N ASP A 60 -6.67 2.29 -5.59
CA ASP A 60 -6.64 3.57 -4.88
C ASP A 60 -7.97 3.83 -4.17
N ASN A 61 -9.09 3.60 -4.87
CA ASN A 61 -10.44 3.71 -4.30
C ASN A 61 -10.70 2.64 -3.22
N ALA A 62 -10.30 1.40 -3.45
CA ALA A 62 -10.50 0.31 -2.49
C ALA A 62 -9.72 0.51 -1.18
N LEU A 63 -8.58 1.19 -1.23
CA LEU A 63 -7.79 1.59 -0.06
C LEU A 63 -8.48 2.68 0.78
N GLY A 64 -9.42 3.43 0.21
CA GLY A 64 -10.27 4.39 0.90
C GLY A 64 -9.62 5.73 1.21
N VAL A 65 -8.30 5.84 1.06
CA VAL A 65 -7.51 7.08 1.24
C VAL A 65 -6.85 7.55 -0.05
N GLY A 66 -7.08 6.84 -1.17
CA GLY A 66 -6.58 7.22 -2.48
C GLY A 66 -5.21 6.68 -2.88
N GLY A 67 -4.65 5.73 -2.12
CA GLY A 67 -3.37 5.11 -2.41
C GLY A 67 -2.75 4.40 -1.21
N TYR A 68 -1.49 4.01 -1.33
CA TYR A 68 -0.70 3.49 -0.21
C TYR A 68 -0.40 4.59 0.80
N PRO A 69 -0.73 4.41 2.09
CA PRO A 69 -0.42 5.41 3.11
C PRO A 69 1.09 5.53 3.29
N LYS A 70 1.62 6.76 3.22
CA LYS A 70 3.02 7.05 3.53
C LYS A 70 3.32 6.82 5.02
N GLY A 71 4.58 6.54 5.33
CA GLY A 71 5.00 6.26 6.70
C GLY A 71 4.45 4.94 7.26
N ARG A 72 4.06 3.99 6.39
CA ARG A 72 3.40 2.74 6.78
C ARG A 72 4.02 1.53 6.08
N ILE A 73 3.84 0.38 6.74
CA ILE A 73 4.18 -0.93 6.18
C ILE A 73 2.97 -1.49 5.46
N ILE A 74 3.17 -1.90 4.21
CA ILE A 74 2.19 -2.57 3.36
C ILE A 74 2.69 -3.99 3.08
N GLU A 75 1.83 -4.98 3.19
CA GLU A 75 2.09 -6.35 2.73
C GLU A 75 1.24 -6.67 1.50
N ILE A 76 1.89 -7.05 0.40
CA ILE A 76 1.23 -7.57 -0.81
C ILE A 76 1.54 -9.05 -0.89
N TYR A 77 0.52 -9.91 -0.84
CA TYR A 77 0.71 -11.34 -0.89
C TYR A 77 -0.31 -12.03 -1.80
N GLY A 78 0.03 -13.22 -2.24
CA GLY A 78 -0.81 -14.02 -3.13
C GLY A 78 -0.05 -15.19 -3.73
N PRO A 79 -0.73 -16.01 -4.55
CA PRO A 79 -0.09 -17.11 -5.28
C PRO A 79 1.02 -16.61 -6.21
N GLU A 80 1.81 -17.55 -6.70
CA GLU A 80 2.79 -17.27 -7.75
C GLU A 80 2.10 -16.71 -9.00
N SER A 81 2.80 -15.83 -9.73
CA SER A 81 2.31 -15.20 -10.96
C SER A 81 0.97 -14.46 -10.83
N SER A 82 0.60 -14.02 -9.61
CA SER A 82 -0.63 -13.25 -9.37
C SER A 82 -0.49 -11.74 -9.64
N GLY A 83 0.73 -11.24 -9.91
CA GLY A 83 1.00 -9.81 -10.18
C GLY A 83 1.50 -9.00 -8.97
N LYS A 84 1.99 -9.65 -7.90
CA LYS A 84 2.52 -8.98 -6.70
C LYS A 84 3.64 -7.98 -7.04
N THR A 85 4.68 -8.47 -7.72
CA THR A 85 5.85 -7.66 -8.13
C THR A 85 5.43 -6.57 -9.12
N THR A 86 4.54 -6.88 -10.07
CA THR A 86 4.00 -5.88 -11.02
C THR A 86 3.33 -4.73 -10.27
N LEU A 87 2.48 -5.02 -9.27
CA LEU A 87 1.80 -4.01 -8.48
C LEU A 87 2.79 -3.14 -7.68
N ALA A 88 3.84 -3.74 -7.10
CA ALA A 88 4.89 -3.00 -6.40
C ALA A 88 5.75 -2.14 -7.33
N ILE A 89 6.06 -2.62 -8.55
CA ILE A 89 6.79 -1.86 -9.57
C ILE A 89 5.98 -0.64 -10.03
N HIS A 90 4.66 -0.76 -10.20
CA HIS A 90 3.80 0.39 -10.49
C HIS A 90 3.85 1.43 -9.38
N ALA A 91 3.87 1.02 -8.11
CA ALA A 91 4.02 1.95 -6.99
C ALA A 91 5.35 2.71 -7.04
N ILE A 92 6.45 2.05 -7.43
CA ILE A 92 7.75 2.70 -7.68
C ILE A 92 7.64 3.74 -8.78
N ALA A 93 7.03 3.38 -9.92
CA ALA A 93 6.84 4.29 -11.04
C ALA A 93 6.02 5.53 -10.65
N GLU A 94 4.95 5.35 -9.88
CA GLU A 94 4.14 6.47 -9.38
C GLU A 94 4.91 7.35 -8.38
N ALA A 95 5.76 6.76 -7.51
CA ALA A 95 6.61 7.50 -6.60
C ALA A 95 7.61 8.38 -7.37
N GLN A 96 8.29 7.83 -8.37
CA GLN A 96 9.27 8.55 -9.19
C GLN A 96 8.61 9.65 -10.04
N LYS A 97 7.40 9.42 -10.59
CA LYS A 97 6.62 10.45 -11.28
C LYS A 97 6.29 11.65 -10.39
N ALA A 98 6.09 11.41 -9.09
CA ALA A 98 5.88 12.45 -8.10
C ALA A 98 7.20 13.13 -7.63
N GLY A 99 8.34 12.77 -8.21
CA GLY A 99 9.67 13.28 -7.83
C GLY A 99 10.29 12.59 -6.62
N GLY A 100 9.70 11.47 -6.15
CA GLY A 100 10.19 10.70 -5.02
C GLY A 100 11.35 9.75 -5.38
N ILE A 101 12.13 9.37 -4.37
CA ILE A 101 13.25 8.45 -4.49
C ILE A 101 12.80 7.05 -4.09
N ALA A 102 13.07 6.08 -4.96
CA ALA A 102 12.65 4.69 -4.80
C ALA A 102 13.86 3.76 -4.60
N ALA A 103 13.66 2.75 -3.75
CA ALA A 103 14.63 1.67 -3.58
C ALA A 103 13.93 0.31 -3.65
N PHE A 104 14.67 -0.70 -4.14
CA PHE A 104 14.21 -2.08 -4.29
C PHE A 104 15.25 -3.04 -3.70
N ILE A 105 14.82 -3.88 -2.78
CA ILE A 105 15.62 -4.98 -2.25
C ILE A 105 15.16 -6.25 -2.92
N ASP A 106 15.98 -6.75 -3.85
CA ASP A 106 15.74 -7.95 -4.64
C ASP A 106 16.38 -9.17 -3.95
N ALA A 107 15.67 -9.74 -2.98
CA ALA A 107 16.12 -10.94 -2.28
C ALA A 107 15.92 -12.24 -3.09
N GLU A 108 15.11 -12.20 -4.16
CA GLU A 108 14.93 -13.33 -5.08
C GLU A 108 15.93 -13.34 -6.23
N HIS A 109 16.70 -12.25 -6.42
CA HIS A 109 17.65 -12.07 -7.55
C HIS A 109 16.97 -12.20 -8.93
N ALA A 110 15.72 -11.70 -9.02
CA ALA A 110 14.86 -11.89 -10.19
C ALA A 110 14.32 -10.58 -10.78
N PHE A 111 14.90 -9.43 -10.41
CA PHE A 111 14.43 -8.13 -10.88
C PHE A 111 14.71 -7.94 -12.39
N ASP A 112 13.64 -7.74 -13.16
CA ASP A 112 13.72 -7.47 -14.60
C ASP A 112 13.66 -5.94 -14.86
N ARG A 113 14.83 -5.35 -15.16
CA ARG A 113 14.98 -3.93 -15.48
C ARG A 113 14.21 -3.50 -16.73
N PHE A 114 14.11 -4.39 -17.73
CA PHE A 114 13.42 -4.07 -18.99
C PHE A 114 11.91 -4.04 -18.78
N TYR A 115 11.40 -4.98 -17.99
CA TYR A 115 9.99 -4.98 -17.58
C TYR A 115 9.67 -3.77 -16.73
N ALA A 116 10.49 -3.44 -15.75
CA ALA A 116 10.30 -2.25 -14.89
C ALA A 116 10.27 -0.96 -15.72
N ALA A 117 11.19 -0.80 -16.68
CA ALA A 117 11.19 0.37 -17.57
C ALA A 117 9.91 0.47 -18.41
N LYS A 118 9.37 -0.65 -18.90
CA LYS A 118 8.09 -0.68 -19.63
C LYS A 118 6.90 -0.26 -18.74
N LEU A 119 6.96 -0.53 -17.43
CA LEU A 119 5.95 -0.11 -16.46
C LEU A 119 6.10 1.37 -16.04
N GLY A 120 7.09 2.07 -16.58
CA GLY A 120 7.30 3.51 -16.35
C GLY A 120 8.29 3.81 -15.22
N VAL A 121 9.05 2.83 -14.74
CA VAL A 121 10.13 3.05 -13.78
C VAL A 121 11.32 3.70 -14.48
N ASP A 122 11.82 4.78 -13.92
CA ASP A 122 13.14 5.33 -14.23
C ASP A 122 14.21 4.42 -13.61
N VAL A 123 14.69 3.47 -14.39
CA VAL A 123 15.62 2.43 -13.93
C VAL A 123 17.02 2.97 -13.67
N ASP A 124 17.38 4.12 -14.24
CA ASP A 124 18.67 4.76 -14.02
C ASP A 124 18.72 5.48 -12.65
N ASN A 125 17.54 5.82 -12.11
CA ASN A 125 17.39 6.45 -10.80
C ASN A 125 16.74 5.52 -9.75
N LEU A 126 16.65 4.22 -10.01
CA LEU A 126 16.19 3.23 -9.04
C LEU A 126 17.38 2.66 -8.25
N TRP A 127 17.36 2.81 -6.92
CA TRP A 127 18.33 2.16 -6.04
C TRP A 127 17.97 0.69 -5.85
N ILE A 128 18.84 -0.23 -6.23
CA ILE A 128 18.62 -1.67 -6.09
C ILE A 128 19.72 -2.32 -5.25
N SER A 129 19.32 -3.28 -4.40
CA SER A 129 20.23 -4.11 -3.62
C SER A 129 19.83 -5.57 -3.74
N GLN A 130 20.83 -6.44 -3.88
CA GLN A 130 20.68 -7.90 -3.93
C GLN A 130 21.46 -8.52 -2.78
N PRO A 131 20.87 -8.65 -1.59
CA PRO A 131 21.53 -9.11 -0.38
C PRO A 131 21.72 -10.64 -0.38
N ASP A 132 22.78 -11.12 0.30
CA ASP A 132 23.08 -12.54 0.41
C ASP A 132 22.23 -13.28 1.45
N ASN A 133 21.65 -12.55 2.40
CA ASN A 133 20.84 -13.12 3.50
C ASN A 133 19.82 -12.11 4.05
N GLY A 134 18.89 -12.60 4.86
CA GLY A 134 17.80 -11.80 5.42
C GLY A 134 18.27 -10.70 6.37
N GLU A 135 19.31 -10.95 7.18
CA GLU A 135 19.90 -9.95 8.08
C GLU A 135 20.46 -8.77 7.30
N GLN A 136 21.22 -9.05 6.22
CA GLN A 136 21.79 -8.02 5.35
C GLN A 136 20.69 -7.21 4.67
N ALA A 137 19.67 -7.88 4.11
CA ALA A 137 18.52 -7.23 3.48
C ALA A 137 17.84 -6.23 4.43
N LEU A 138 17.54 -6.66 5.66
CA LEU A 138 16.81 -5.86 6.64
C LEU A 138 17.70 -4.75 7.26
N GLN A 139 19.02 -4.94 7.33
CA GLN A 139 19.96 -3.89 7.73
C GLN A 139 20.08 -2.81 6.65
N ILE A 140 20.14 -3.20 5.37
CA ILE A 140 20.13 -2.24 4.25
C ILE A 140 18.82 -1.45 4.25
N ALA A 141 17.67 -2.13 4.43
CA ALA A 141 16.38 -1.48 4.56
C ALA A 141 16.37 -0.44 5.70
N ASP A 142 16.87 -0.79 6.87
CA ASP A 142 16.94 0.09 8.03
C ASP A 142 17.80 1.33 7.74
N GLN A 143 18.96 1.18 7.10
CA GLN A 143 19.84 2.29 6.74
C GLN A 143 19.20 3.22 5.71
N LEU A 144 18.58 2.66 4.65
CA LEU A 144 17.89 3.43 3.62
C LEU A 144 16.73 4.24 4.21
N ILE A 145 15.87 3.62 5.03
CA ILE A 145 14.75 4.30 5.68
C ILE A 145 15.26 5.36 6.67
N SER A 146 16.28 5.04 7.47
CA SER A 146 16.85 5.97 8.47
C SER A 146 17.50 7.19 7.84
N SER A 147 17.90 7.14 6.58
CA SER A 147 18.42 8.30 5.84
C SER A 147 17.39 9.40 5.62
N SER A 148 16.08 9.07 5.75
CA SER A 148 14.95 9.96 5.44
C SER A 148 14.90 10.44 3.98
N ALA A 149 15.67 9.83 3.09
CA ALA A 149 15.77 10.21 1.68
C ALA A 149 14.88 9.35 0.78
N ILE A 150 14.34 8.23 1.28
CA ILE A 150 13.59 7.25 0.49
C ILE A 150 12.09 7.42 0.71
N ASP A 151 11.35 7.68 -0.37
CA ASP A 151 9.89 7.78 -0.34
C ASP A 151 9.20 6.42 -0.38
N ILE A 152 9.77 5.48 -1.15
CA ILE A 152 9.28 4.11 -1.26
C ILE A 152 10.42 3.10 -1.22
N LEU A 153 10.24 2.06 -0.41
CA LEU A 153 11.11 0.88 -0.38
C LEU A 153 10.27 -0.37 -0.63
N VAL A 154 10.68 -1.18 -1.60
CA VAL A 154 10.09 -2.50 -1.87
C VAL A 154 11.08 -3.58 -1.48
N ILE A 155 10.59 -4.64 -0.81
CA ILE A 155 11.35 -5.85 -0.47
C ILE A 155 10.67 -7.05 -1.12
N ASP A 156 11.32 -7.66 -2.09
CA ASP A 156 10.81 -8.81 -2.86
C ASP A 156 11.77 -10.00 -2.70
N SER A 157 11.42 -11.03 -2.01
CA SER A 157 10.23 -11.24 -1.18
C SER A 157 10.61 -11.67 0.25
N VAL A 158 9.66 -11.58 1.18
CA VAL A 158 9.85 -12.09 2.55
C VAL A 158 10.26 -13.57 2.56
N ALA A 159 9.74 -14.36 1.60
CA ALA A 159 10.07 -15.79 1.49
C ALA A 159 11.56 -16.03 1.24
N ALA A 160 12.25 -15.11 0.58
CA ALA A 160 13.67 -15.19 0.25
C ALA A 160 14.59 -14.60 1.33
N LEU A 161 14.04 -13.99 2.38
CA LEU A 161 14.83 -13.46 3.52
C LEU A 161 15.31 -14.61 4.41
N THR A 162 16.24 -15.41 3.88
CA THR A 162 16.81 -16.56 4.60
C THR A 162 17.79 -16.06 5.66
N PRO A 163 17.64 -16.48 6.93
CA PRO A 163 18.59 -16.14 7.97
C PRO A 163 20.01 -16.65 7.66
N LYS A 164 21.03 -15.85 7.97
CA LYS A 164 22.43 -16.20 7.75
C LYS A 164 22.81 -17.56 8.34
N LYS A 165 22.33 -17.83 9.57
CA LYS A 165 22.56 -19.10 10.26
C LYS A 165 21.99 -20.30 9.49
N GLU A 166 20.91 -20.11 8.75
CA GLU A 166 20.30 -21.16 7.91
C GLU A 166 21.15 -21.44 6.67
N ILE A 167 21.76 -20.39 6.10
CA ILE A 167 22.65 -20.50 4.93
C ILE A 167 23.99 -21.17 5.29
N GLU A 168 24.53 -20.85 6.49
CA GLU A 168 25.82 -21.36 6.97
C GLU A 168 25.73 -22.74 7.63
N GLY A 169 24.51 -23.24 7.90
CA GLY A 169 24.25 -24.55 8.49
C GLY A 169 24.35 -25.68 7.47
N ASP A 170 24.41 -26.91 7.98
CA ASP A 170 24.41 -28.10 7.14
C ASP A 170 23.01 -28.43 6.59
N MET A 171 22.96 -29.07 5.43
CA MET A 171 21.69 -29.52 4.84
C MET A 171 21.00 -30.52 5.76
N GLY A 172 19.80 -30.15 6.23
CA GLY A 172 19.00 -30.96 7.15
C GLY A 172 18.99 -30.45 8.59
N ASP A 173 19.73 -29.37 8.89
CA ASP A 173 19.68 -28.72 10.18
C ASP A 173 18.27 -28.20 10.51
N ASN A 174 17.89 -28.32 11.79
CA ASN A 174 16.60 -27.80 12.23
C ASN A 174 16.68 -26.30 12.51
N VAL A 175 16.20 -25.50 11.56
CA VAL A 175 16.22 -24.03 11.61
C VAL A 175 14.83 -23.42 11.84
N VAL A 176 13.90 -24.19 12.41
CA VAL A 176 12.51 -23.77 12.64
C VAL A 176 12.44 -22.43 13.38
N GLY A 177 11.72 -21.48 12.79
CA GLY A 177 11.38 -20.20 13.39
C GLY A 177 12.47 -19.12 13.36
N LEU A 178 13.64 -19.36 12.76
CA LEU A 178 14.69 -18.34 12.63
C LEU A 178 14.20 -17.13 11.82
N GLN A 179 13.61 -17.38 10.65
CA GLN A 179 13.04 -16.32 9.81
C GLN A 179 11.96 -15.51 10.55
N ALA A 180 11.07 -16.17 11.30
CA ALA A 180 10.03 -15.48 12.05
C ALA A 180 10.60 -14.60 13.17
N ARG A 181 11.70 -15.02 13.81
CA ARG A 181 12.43 -14.22 14.82
C ARG A 181 13.10 -13.02 14.19
N LEU A 182 13.78 -13.22 13.05
CA LEU A 182 14.42 -12.16 12.28
C LEU A 182 13.39 -11.09 11.86
N MET A 183 12.27 -11.49 11.26
CA MET A 183 11.18 -10.58 10.89
C MET A 183 10.59 -9.85 12.10
N SER A 184 10.39 -10.54 13.22
CA SER A 184 9.87 -9.91 14.44
C SER A 184 10.81 -8.84 15.00
N GLN A 185 12.12 -9.10 14.97
CA GLN A 185 13.13 -8.13 15.41
C GLN A 185 13.21 -6.93 14.48
N ALA A 186 13.28 -7.16 13.19
CA ALA A 186 13.37 -6.11 12.17
C ALA A 186 12.15 -5.18 12.20
N LEU A 187 10.93 -5.75 12.19
CA LEU A 187 9.71 -4.96 12.14
C LEU A 187 9.50 -4.10 13.39
N ARG A 188 9.93 -4.57 14.57
CA ARG A 188 9.94 -3.73 15.79
C ARG A 188 10.80 -2.48 15.63
N LYS A 189 11.95 -2.61 14.97
CA LYS A 189 12.86 -1.51 14.72
C LYS A 189 12.35 -0.59 13.60
N LEU A 190 12.02 -1.17 12.45
CA LEU A 190 11.64 -0.46 11.24
C LEU A 190 10.35 0.35 11.38
N THR A 191 9.35 -0.16 12.12
CA THR A 191 8.02 0.48 12.19
C THR A 191 8.09 1.93 12.68
N SER A 192 8.87 2.19 13.74
CA SER A 192 9.04 3.54 14.27
C SER A 192 9.78 4.46 13.30
N THR A 193 10.83 3.95 12.64
CA THR A 193 11.62 4.71 11.68
C THR A 193 10.80 5.04 10.44
N ILE A 194 10.10 4.06 9.88
CA ILE A 194 9.19 4.22 8.72
C ILE A 194 8.17 5.33 8.97
N SER A 195 7.53 5.34 10.15
CA SER A 195 6.56 6.37 10.50
C SER A 195 7.17 7.77 10.59
N LYS A 196 8.40 7.89 11.13
CA LYS A 196 9.09 9.18 11.30
C LYS A 196 9.63 9.74 9.99
N THR A 197 10.07 8.87 9.09
CA THR A 197 10.65 9.25 7.79
C THR A 197 9.62 9.37 6.68
N ASN A 198 8.36 9.08 6.97
CA ASN A 198 7.25 9.09 6.02
C ASN A 198 7.47 8.16 4.81
N THR A 199 8.32 7.13 4.96
CA THR A 199 8.64 6.18 3.89
C THR A 199 7.50 5.17 3.71
N THR A 200 7.07 4.92 2.48
CA THR A 200 6.18 3.80 2.15
C THR A 200 7.01 2.52 2.02
N CYS A 201 6.77 1.53 2.89
CA CYS A 201 7.53 0.27 2.86
C CYS A 201 6.64 -0.90 2.44
N ILE A 202 6.90 -1.48 1.27
CA ILE A 202 6.13 -2.60 0.72
C ILE A 202 6.93 -3.90 0.88
N PHE A 203 6.34 -4.87 1.58
CA PHE A 203 6.83 -6.24 1.64
C PHE A 203 5.98 -7.13 0.71
N ILE A 204 6.63 -7.74 -0.27
CA ILE A 204 6.01 -8.79 -1.08
C ILE A 204 6.16 -10.10 -0.34
N ASN A 205 5.09 -10.90 -0.29
CA ASN A 205 5.09 -12.18 0.43
C ASN A 205 4.44 -13.27 -0.40
N GLN A 206 4.85 -14.50 -0.12
CA GLN A 206 4.32 -15.70 -0.77
C GLN A 206 3.37 -16.44 0.17
N LEU A 207 2.41 -17.15 -0.42
CA LEU A 207 1.54 -18.08 0.31
C LEU A 207 2.21 -19.45 0.44
N ARG A 208 1.94 -20.10 1.57
CA ARG A 208 2.29 -21.49 1.84
C ARG A 208 1.09 -22.16 2.47
N ASP A 209 0.92 -23.43 2.21
CA ASP A 209 -0.12 -24.22 2.85
C ASP A 209 0.39 -24.83 4.16
N LYS A 210 -0.41 -24.69 5.20
CA LYS A 210 -0.18 -25.38 6.48
C LYS A 210 -0.58 -26.82 6.35
N ILE A 211 0.36 -27.71 6.60
CA ILE A 211 0.12 -29.15 6.61
C ILE A 211 -0.80 -29.50 7.79
N GLY A 212 -1.80 -30.36 7.55
CA GLY A 212 -2.68 -30.93 8.59
C GLY A 212 -3.90 -30.10 8.97
N ILE A 213 -4.21 -29.01 8.27
CA ILE A 213 -5.46 -28.25 8.47
C ILE A 213 -6.55 -28.91 7.62
N MET A 214 -7.48 -29.62 8.26
CA MET A 214 -8.64 -30.24 7.61
C MET A 214 -9.85 -29.28 7.48
N PHE A 215 -9.92 -28.25 8.33
CA PHE A 215 -11.01 -27.26 8.32
C PHE A 215 -10.48 -25.83 8.40
N GLY A 216 -11.10 -24.90 7.65
CA GLY A 216 -10.70 -23.49 7.58
C GLY A 216 -9.73 -23.22 6.42
N ASN A 217 -9.08 -22.04 6.43
CA ASN A 217 -8.13 -21.65 5.39
C ASN A 217 -6.72 -22.16 5.73
N PRO A 218 -6.15 -23.11 4.97
CA PRO A 218 -4.80 -23.61 5.19
C PRO A 218 -3.71 -22.59 4.81
N GLU A 219 -4.03 -21.62 3.96
CA GLU A 219 -3.06 -20.67 3.45
C GLU A 219 -2.48 -19.75 4.53
N THR A 220 -1.18 -19.57 4.51
CA THR A 220 -0.48 -18.61 5.38
C THR A 220 0.66 -17.96 4.63
N THR A 221 1.06 -16.75 5.05
CA THR A 221 2.23 -16.06 4.53
C THR A 221 3.50 -16.51 5.24
N THR A 222 4.66 -16.41 4.58
CA THR A 222 5.98 -16.73 5.14
C THR A 222 6.45 -15.67 6.15
N GLY A 223 7.52 -15.93 6.89
CA GLY A 223 8.10 -14.97 7.86
C GLY A 223 7.36 -14.88 9.19
N GLY A 224 6.45 -15.83 9.50
CA GLY A 224 5.71 -15.87 10.75
C GLY A 224 4.54 -14.87 10.80
N ASN A 225 4.16 -14.47 12.03
CA ASN A 225 3.00 -13.61 12.23
C ASN A 225 3.32 -12.11 12.38
N ALA A 226 4.59 -11.74 12.53
CA ALA A 226 4.96 -10.36 12.84
C ALA A 226 4.45 -9.36 11.80
N LEU A 227 4.68 -9.63 10.51
CA LEU A 227 4.24 -8.75 9.43
C LEU A 227 2.72 -8.57 9.41
N LYS A 228 1.95 -9.61 9.73
CA LYS A 228 0.48 -9.52 9.84
C LYS A 228 0.01 -8.51 10.88
N PHE A 229 0.78 -8.33 11.96
CA PHE A 229 0.48 -7.35 13.01
C PHE A 229 1.00 -5.96 12.66
N TYR A 230 2.25 -5.86 12.18
CA TYR A 230 2.90 -4.57 11.91
C TYR A 230 2.38 -3.87 10.66
N ALA A 231 2.03 -4.61 9.60
CA ALA A 231 1.46 -4.01 8.40
C ALA A 231 0.19 -3.20 8.71
N SER A 232 0.13 -1.98 8.18
CA SER A 232 -1.06 -1.12 8.24
C SER A 232 -2.07 -1.52 7.17
N VAL A 233 -1.59 -1.95 6.01
CA VAL A 233 -2.39 -2.45 4.89
C VAL A 233 -1.89 -3.84 4.49
N ARG A 234 -2.82 -4.76 4.22
CA ARG A 234 -2.51 -6.08 3.67
C ARG A 234 -3.42 -6.34 2.48
N LEU A 235 -2.80 -6.70 1.36
CA LEU A 235 -3.44 -6.94 0.08
C LEU A 235 -3.26 -8.40 -0.34
N ASP A 236 -4.38 -9.09 -0.55
CA ASP A 236 -4.43 -10.42 -1.15
C ASP A 236 -4.72 -10.27 -2.64
N ILE A 237 -3.72 -10.51 -3.50
CA ILE A 237 -3.84 -10.40 -4.96
C ILE A 237 -3.95 -11.79 -5.58
N ARG A 238 -4.97 -12.00 -6.41
CA ARG A 238 -5.24 -13.27 -7.07
C ARG A 238 -5.64 -13.09 -8.51
N LYS A 239 -5.22 -14.02 -9.36
CA LYS A 239 -5.73 -14.14 -10.72
C LYS A 239 -7.18 -14.56 -10.67
N ALA A 240 -8.06 -13.79 -11.32
CA ALA A 240 -9.49 -14.10 -11.47
C ALA A 240 -9.73 -14.88 -12.76
N SER A 241 -9.21 -14.38 -13.91
CA SER A 241 -9.32 -15.04 -15.21
C SER A 241 -8.15 -14.64 -16.12
N ALA A 242 -7.93 -15.41 -17.19
CA ALA A 242 -7.00 -15.02 -18.25
C ALA A 242 -7.71 -14.13 -19.28
N ILE A 243 -7.00 -13.11 -19.75
CA ILE A 243 -7.40 -12.29 -20.89
C ILE A 243 -6.80 -12.93 -22.13
N LYS A 244 -7.63 -13.24 -23.10
CA LYS A 244 -7.23 -13.99 -24.30
C LYS A 244 -7.65 -13.27 -25.58
N ASP A 245 -6.82 -13.38 -26.60
CA ASP A 245 -7.18 -13.11 -27.99
C ASP A 245 -6.98 -14.40 -28.79
N GLY A 246 -8.09 -15.06 -29.12
CA GLY A 246 -8.07 -16.42 -29.64
C GLY A 246 -7.42 -17.40 -28.66
N GLU A 247 -6.34 -18.06 -29.07
CA GLU A 247 -5.55 -18.97 -28.22
C GLU A 247 -4.47 -18.26 -27.40
N ASN A 248 -4.13 -17.01 -27.74
CA ASN A 248 -3.07 -16.26 -27.10
C ASN A 248 -3.55 -15.66 -25.77
N VAL A 249 -2.80 -15.88 -24.69
CA VAL A 249 -3.04 -15.24 -23.41
C VAL A 249 -2.29 -13.90 -23.39
N LEU A 250 -3.03 -12.80 -23.38
CA LEU A 250 -2.48 -11.44 -23.38
C LEU A 250 -2.20 -10.91 -21.97
N GLY A 251 -2.87 -11.46 -20.96
CA GLY A 251 -2.76 -10.97 -19.59
C GLY A 251 -3.71 -11.68 -18.65
N ASN A 252 -3.91 -11.10 -17.48
CA ASN A 252 -4.81 -11.61 -16.46
C ASN A 252 -5.71 -10.49 -15.92
N LEU A 253 -6.98 -10.79 -15.74
CA LEU A 253 -7.82 -10.05 -14.81
C LEU A 253 -7.42 -10.48 -13.41
N VAL A 254 -7.02 -9.54 -12.56
CA VAL A 254 -6.65 -9.79 -11.17
C VAL A 254 -7.66 -9.18 -10.22
N ARG A 255 -7.81 -9.82 -9.07
CA ARG A 255 -8.62 -9.33 -7.97
C ARG A 255 -7.70 -9.09 -6.77
N VAL A 256 -7.75 -7.87 -6.24
CA VAL A 256 -7.05 -7.48 -5.01
C VAL A 256 -8.09 -7.26 -3.91
N LYS A 257 -7.93 -7.98 -2.80
CA LYS A 257 -8.74 -7.81 -1.60
C LYS A 257 -7.93 -7.09 -0.53
N VAL A 258 -8.45 -6.00 -0.01
CA VAL A 258 -7.88 -5.29 1.14
C VAL A 258 -8.29 -6.04 2.41
N VAL A 259 -7.45 -6.97 2.87
CA VAL A 259 -7.80 -7.85 4.00
C VAL A 259 -7.53 -7.21 5.37
N LYS A 260 -6.67 -6.18 5.39
CA LYS A 260 -6.41 -5.35 6.57
C LYS A 260 -6.16 -3.92 6.12
N ASN A 261 -6.74 -2.98 6.84
CA ASN A 261 -6.52 -1.55 6.62
C ASN A 261 -6.67 -0.82 7.96
N LYS A 262 -5.64 -0.07 8.36
CA LYS A 262 -5.64 0.73 9.59
C LYS A 262 -5.99 2.21 9.34
N VAL A 263 -6.13 2.61 8.06
CA VAL A 263 -6.36 4.01 7.67
C VAL A 263 -7.75 4.24 7.07
N ALA A 264 -8.48 3.16 6.73
CA ALA A 264 -9.84 3.19 6.22
C ALA A 264 -10.53 1.84 6.48
N PRO A 265 -11.86 1.71 6.27
CA PRO A 265 -12.57 0.43 6.40
C PRO A 265 -11.99 -0.65 5.48
N PRO A 266 -11.64 -1.84 6.02
CA PRO A 266 -11.08 -2.95 5.24
C PRO A 266 -12.14 -3.70 4.43
N PHE A 267 -11.71 -4.77 3.74
CA PHE A 267 -12.48 -5.77 2.99
C PHE A 267 -13.06 -5.29 1.65
N ARG A 268 -12.74 -4.08 1.20
CA ARG A 268 -13.01 -3.66 -0.16
C ARG A 268 -12.18 -4.47 -1.15
N LYS A 269 -12.64 -4.53 -2.39
CA LYS A 269 -12.00 -5.26 -3.49
C LYS A 269 -11.77 -4.31 -4.65
N ALA A 270 -10.68 -4.53 -5.37
CA ALA A 270 -10.41 -3.94 -6.66
C ALA A 270 -10.21 -5.05 -7.70
N GLU A 271 -10.68 -4.85 -8.91
CA GLU A 271 -10.42 -5.72 -10.04
C GLU A 271 -9.87 -4.88 -11.19
N PHE A 272 -8.80 -5.34 -11.80
CA PHE A 272 -8.17 -4.68 -12.94
C PHE A 272 -7.36 -5.67 -13.78
N GLU A 273 -7.07 -5.27 -15.01
CA GLU A 273 -6.28 -6.08 -15.92
C GLU A 273 -4.79 -5.81 -15.76
N ILE A 274 -4.00 -6.89 -15.74
CA ILE A 274 -2.56 -6.83 -15.93
C ILE A 274 -2.24 -7.46 -17.28
N THR A 275 -1.79 -6.65 -18.24
CA THR A 275 -1.36 -7.07 -19.56
C THR A 275 0.12 -7.45 -19.52
N PHE A 276 0.48 -8.57 -20.12
CA PHE A 276 1.88 -9.02 -20.15
C PHE A 276 2.76 -8.03 -20.93
N GLY A 277 3.84 -7.59 -20.31
CA GLY A 277 4.77 -6.61 -20.90
C GLY A 277 4.31 -5.15 -20.80
N GLU A 278 3.05 -4.86 -20.42
CA GLU A 278 2.53 -3.48 -20.29
C GLU A 278 2.10 -3.14 -18.84
N GLY A 279 1.85 -4.17 -18.00
CA GLY A 279 1.41 -3.99 -16.62
C GLY A 279 -0.08 -3.69 -16.46
N ILE A 280 -0.42 -2.85 -15.48
CA ILE A 280 -1.82 -2.49 -15.17
C ILE A 280 -2.41 -1.68 -16.32
N SER A 281 -3.55 -2.14 -16.84
CA SER A 281 -4.28 -1.48 -17.95
C SER A 281 -5.10 -0.29 -17.42
N LYS A 282 -4.43 0.85 -17.18
CA LYS A 282 -5.08 2.08 -16.68
C LYS A 282 -6.24 2.52 -17.57
N ILE A 283 -6.08 2.47 -18.88
CA ILE A 283 -7.16 2.80 -19.86
C ILE A 283 -8.34 1.83 -19.69
N GLY A 284 -8.05 0.54 -19.46
CA GLY A 284 -9.10 -0.44 -19.17
C GLY A 284 -9.91 -0.09 -17.94
N GLU A 285 -9.26 0.32 -16.86
CA GLU A 285 -9.93 0.77 -15.62
C GLU A 285 -10.78 2.03 -15.85
N ILE A 286 -10.26 3.01 -16.61
CA ILE A 286 -10.99 4.24 -16.95
C ILE A 286 -12.31 3.90 -17.66
N ILE A 287 -12.29 2.95 -18.60
CA ILE A 287 -13.49 2.54 -19.32
C ILE A 287 -14.46 1.80 -18.38
N ASP A 288 -13.97 0.84 -17.62
CA ASP A 288 -14.82 0.00 -16.77
C ASP A 288 -15.47 0.81 -15.64
N LEU A 289 -14.68 1.63 -14.95
CA LEU A 289 -15.18 2.55 -13.91
C LEU A 289 -16.05 3.67 -14.53
N GLY A 290 -15.70 4.18 -15.71
CA GLY A 290 -16.49 5.15 -16.44
C GLY A 290 -17.88 4.64 -16.76
N VAL A 291 -18.00 3.38 -17.15
CA VAL A 291 -19.31 2.71 -17.37
C VAL A 291 -20.04 2.48 -16.05
N GLU A 292 -19.35 1.99 -15.00
CA GLU A 292 -19.96 1.76 -13.68
C GLU A 292 -20.56 3.04 -13.10
N HIS A 293 -19.88 4.18 -13.29
CA HIS A 293 -20.31 5.49 -12.77
C HIS A 293 -21.14 6.32 -13.77
N ASN A 294 -21.59 5.72 -14.90
CA ASN A 294 -22.39 6.39 -15.95
C ASN A 294 -21.73 7.62 -16.59
N ILE A 295 -20.41 7.71 -16.54
CA ILE A 295 -19.61 8.72 -17.24
C ILE A 295 -19.45 8.31 -18.70
N ILE A 296 -19.09 7.05 -18.94
CA ILE A 296 -19.12 6.41 -20.26
C ILE A 296 -20.44 5.68 -20.42
N GLN A 297 -21.17 5.98 -21.49
CA GLN A 297 -22.42 5.31 -21.82
C GLN A 297 -22.12 4.06 -22.64
N LYS A 298 -22.72 2.93 -22.24
CA LYS A 298 -22.65 1.67 -22.96
C LYS A 298 -24.03 1.30 -23.48
N SER A 299 -24.18 1.23 -24.79
CA SER A 299 -25.41 0.78 -25.47
C SER A 299 -25.11 -0.40 -26.38
N GLY A 300 -25.51 -1.60 -25.95
CA GLY A 300 -25.11 -2.83 -26.61
C GLY A 300 -23.59 -2.99 -26.63
N SER A 301 -22.99 -3.07 -27.82
CA SER A 301 -21.53 -3.12 -28.00
C SER A 301 -20.86 -1.75 -28.13
N TRP A 302 -21.63 -0.67 -28.18
CA TRP A 302 -21.09 0.68 -28.39
C TRP A 302 -20.79 1.40 -27.07
N PHE A 303 -19.62 2.03 -27.04
CA PHE A 303 -19.17 2.93 -25.96
C PHE A 303 -19.21 4.36 -26.48
N SER A 304 -19.72 5.29 -25.68
CA SER A 304 -19.78 6.72 -26.00
C SER A 304 -19.51 7.56 -24.76
N TYR A 305 -18.98 8.74 -25.01
CA TYR A 305 -18.71 9.75 -24.00
C TYR A 305 -19.13 11.12 -24.56
N ASP A 306 -19.92 11.85 -23.79
CA ASP A 306 -20.45 13.18 -24.16
C ASP A 306 -21.03 13.24 -25.59
N GLY A 307 -21.85 12.23 -25.94
CA GLY A 307 -22.46 12.09 -27.25
C GLY A 307 -21.53 11.60 -28.37
N SER A 308 -20.23 11.56 -28.16
CA SER A 308 -19.24 11.08 -29.12
C SER A 308 -18.99 9.57 -28.97
N LYS A 309 -18.87 8.85 -30.08
CA LYS A 309 -18.59 7.41 -30.07
C LYS A 309 -17.12 7.15 -29.75
N LEU A 310 -16.84 6.36 -28.72
CA LEU A 310 -15.49 5.88 -28.41
C LEU A 310 -15.11 4.62 -29.21
N GLY A 311 -16.08 3.79 -29.55
CA GLY A 311 -15.85 2.59 -30.36
C GLY A 311 -16.90 1.51 -30.17
N GLN A 312 -16.87 0.53 -31.08
CA GLN A 312 -17.65 -0.67 -30.97
C GLN A 312 -16.80 -1.77 -30.32
N GLY A 313 -17.16 -2.18 -29.12
CA GLY A 313 -16.38 -3.09 -28.29
C GLY A 313 -15.37 -2.35 -27.38
N ARG A 314 -15.01 -3.03 -26.29
CA ARG A 314 -14.12 -2.48 -25.27
C ARG A 314 -12.70 -2.20 -25.83
N ASP A 315 -12.20 -3.08 -26.70
CA ASP A 315 -10.85 -2.95 -27.27
C ASP A 315 -10.74 -1.77 -28.25
N ALA A 316 -11.80 -1.49 -29.02
CA ALA A 316 -11.85 -0.32 -29.88
C ALA A 316 -11.88 0.98 -29.04
N ALA A 317 -12.62 0.99 -27.93
CA ALA A 317 -12.63 2.13 -27.01
C ALA A 317 -11.27 2.29 -26.32
N LYS A 318 -10.57 1.21 -25.94
CA LYS A 318 -9.21 1.24 -25.39
C LYS A 318 -8.21 1.84 -26.39
N ALA A 319 -8.28 1.40 -27.66
CA ALA A 319 -7.40 1.90 -28.72
C ALA A 319 -7.60 3.40 -28.91
N LEU A 320 -8.86 3.86 -29.02
CA LEU A 320 -9.17 5.28 -29.21
C LEU A 320 -8.65 6.12 -28.03
N LEU A 321 -8.84 5.69 -26.77
CA LEU A 321 -8.35 6.44 -25.62
C LEU A 321 -6.83 6.39 -25.49
N LYS A 322 -6.16 5.31 -25.93
CA LYS A 322 -4.70 5.21 -26.00
C LYS A 322 -4.11 6.23 -26.98
N ASP A 323 -4.81 6.47 -28.11
CA ASP A 323 -4.42 7.45 -29.14
C ASP A 323 -4.81 8.88 -28.78
N ASN A 324 -5.69 9.07 -27.76
CA ASN A 324 -6.15 10.37 -27.29
C ASN A 324 -5.94 10.55 -25.79
N PRO A 325 -4.70 10.82 -25.33
CA PRO A 325 -4.37 10.92 -23.91
C PRO A 325 -5.16 11.99 -23.16
N GLU A 326 -5.38 13.15 -23.78
CA GLU A 326 -6.14 14.26 -23.19
C GLU A 326 -7.57 13.85 -22.84
N LEU A 327 -8.24 13.11 -23.76
CA LEU A 327 -9.58 12.59 -23.51
C LEU A 327 -9.57 11.52 -22.39
N ALA A 328 -8.54 10.67 -22.35
CA ALA A 328 -8.39 9.68 -21.29
C ALA A 328 -8.21 10.35 -19.91
N GLU A 329 -7.40 11.41 -19.82
CA GLU A 329 -7.19 12.18 -18.60
C GLU A 329 -8.46 12.91 -18.16
N GLU A 330 -9.23 13.48 -19.09
CA GLU A 330 -10.53 14.10 -18.78
C GLU A 330 -11.52 13.09 -18.17
N ILE A 331 -11.64 11.93 -18.80
CA ILE A 331 -12.53 10.87 -18.30
C ILE A 331 -12.01 10.35 -16.94
N GLU A 332 -10.70 10.14 -16.78
CA GLU A 332 -10.10 9.74 -15.50
C GLU A 332 -10.43 10.73 -14.38
N ALA A 333 -10.30 12.03 -14.63
CA ALA A 333 -10.62 13.06 -13.65
C ALA A 333 -12.07 12.95 -13.16
N LYS A 334 -13.03 12.78 -14.09
CA LYS A 334 -14.46 12.59 -13.77
C LYS A 334 -14.70 11.28 -13.01
N VAL A 335 -13.99 10.21 -13.36
CA VAL A 335 -14.08 8.93 -12.64
C VAL A 335 -13.60 9.09 -11.20
N ARG A 336 -12.45 9.74 -10.99
CA ARG A 336 -11.92 9.99 -9.65
C ARG A 336 -12.84 10.87 -8.80
N GLU A 337 -13.43 11.90 -9.40
CA GLU A 337 -14.42 12.77 -8.73
C GLU A 337 -15.68 11.97 -8.30
N ALA A 338 -16.21 11.12 -9.19
CA ALA A 338 -17.36 10.27 -8.88
C ALA A 338 -17.06 9.26 -7.75
N LEU A 339 -15.85 8.70 -7.73
CA LEU A 339 -15.39 7.79 -6.67
C LEU A 339 -15.24 8.50 -5.33
N ALA A 340 -14.68 9.73 -5.31
CA ALA A 340 -14.54 10.54 -4.11
C ALA A 340 -15.92 10.88 -3.51
N ALA A 341 -16.86 11.35 -4.31
CA ALA A 341 -18.22 11.68 -3.87
C ALA A 341 -19.00 10.47 -3.28
N LYS A 342 -18.66 9.23 -3.69
CA LYS A 342 -19.24 7.99 -3.14
C LYS A 342 -18.63 7.62 -1.78
N ASN A 343 -17.38 7.99 -1.53
CA ASN A 343 -16.68 7.68 -0.28
C ASN A 343 -17.06 8.65 0.86
N GLU A 344 -17.59 9.82 0.56
CA GLU A 344 -18.05 10.82 1.54
C GLU A 344 -19.46 10.53 2.09
N LYS A 345 -20.21 9.60 1.47
CA LYS A 345 -21.55 9.15 1.91
C LYS A 345 -21.47 7.87 2.74
#